data_4c09ef419499c8b6016173930bbfdf6a
#
_entry.id   4c09ef419499c8b6016173930bbfdf6a
#
_cell.length_a   1.000
_cell.length_b   1.000
_cell.length_c   1.000
_cell.angle_alpha   90.00
_cell.angle_beta   90.00
_cell.angle_gamma   90.00
#
_symmetry.space_group_name_H-M   'P 1'
#
loop_
_entity.id
_entity.type
_entity.pdbx_description
1 polymer ?
#
loop_
_entity_poly.entity_id
_entity_poly.type
_entity_poly.pdbx_seq_one_letter_code
_entity_poly.pdbx_strand_id
1 'polypeptide(L)'
;MSPSERESREAIFAYLDSLGVKKLEFMLLTHQDYDHIGSAIDVLKKYDVGVVYDNGVEHTSKTYENLMLYLLEEDVNYKIVRDGDRISSPWSGVTIEVLSPPQDLIYSGKKADVNENSIVLKITYGDVSYLLTGDAEDKAEEYILSTAANIDADILKAGHHGSSSSSTMDFLYRVTPDVVVISCGEDNDYGHPHIEPLRNFAKFTTADKTFRTDIDGDVVVTTDGTEYSVKIRNSPHDASKIFISGNGVKV
;
A
#
# COMPACT_ATOMS: atom_id res chain seq x y z
N MET A 1 16.93 1.54 12.96
CA MET A 1 15.89 2.54 12.61
C MET A 1 16.58 3.88 12.41
N SER A 2 16.49 4.43 11.21
CA SER A 2 17.02 5.76 10.88
C SER A 2 16.20 6.86 11.58
N PRO A 3 16.69 8.11 11.66
CA PRO A 3 15.90 9.23 12.16
C PRO A 3 14.59 9.43 11.39
N SER A 4 14.60 9.34 10.07
CA SER A 4 13.42 9.49 9.21
C SER A 4 12.36 8.41 9.46
N GLU A 5 12.76 7.16 9.64
CA GLU A 5 11.84 6.07 9.98
C GLU A 5 11.17 6.27 11.34
N ARG A 6 11.90 6.82 12.31
CA ARG A 6 11.35 7.15 13.63
C ARG A 6 10.31 8.27 13.50
N GLU A 7 10.63 9.31 12.75
CA GLU A 7 9.72 10.44 12.51
C GLU A 7 8.42 9.98 11.83
N SER A 8 8.52 9.15 10.80
CA SER A 8 7.34 8.58 10.10
C SER A 8 6.45 7.76 11.04
N ARG A 9 7.05 6.89 11.86
CA ARG A 9 6.32 6.11 12.86
C ARG A 9 5.64 7.01 13.89
N GLU A 10 6.35 8.00 14.43
CA GLU A 10 5.80 8.94 15.40
C GLU A 10 4.65 9.75 14.81
N ALA A 11 4.73 10.14 13.54
CA ALA A 11 3.66 10.83 12.83
C ALA A 11 2.40 9.97 12.71
N ILE A 12 2.54 8.68 12.32
CA ILE A 12 1.42 7.73 12.26
C ILE A 12 0.79 7.56 13.65
N PHE A 13 1.58 7.38 14.69
CA PHE A 13 1.07 7.24 16.05
C PHE A 13 0.35 8.50 16.53
N ALA A 14 0.93 9.66 16.29
CA ALA A 14 0.28 10.93 16.64
C ALA A 14 -1.06 11.11 15.91
N TYR A 15 -1.12 10.69 14.65
CA TYR A 15 -2.36 10.75 13.88
C TYR A 15 -3.43 9.81 14.44
N LEU A 16 -3.12 8.54 14.63
CA LEU A 16 -4.06 7.57 15.18
C LEU A 16 -4.52 7.95 16.61
N ASP A 17 -3.60 8.44 17.43
CA ASP A 17 -3.92 8.93 18.78
C ASP A 17 -4.85 10.16 18.73
N SER A 18 -4.66 11.06 17.76
CA SER A 18 -5.54 12.22 17.56
C SER A 18 -6.97 11.85 17.19
N LEU A 19 -7.16 10.68 16.59
CA LEU A 19 -8.45 10.08 16.29
C LEU A 19 -9.02 9.25 17.44
N GLY A 20 -8.29 9.12 18.54
CA GLY A 20 -8.69 8.33 19.71
C GLY A 20 -8.62 6.81 19.49
N VAL A 21 -7.89 6.35 18.47
CA VAL A 21 -7.74 4.92 18.17
C VAL A 21 -7.05 4.22 19.34
N LYS A 22 -7.64 3.13 19.81
CA LYS A 22 -7.08 2.23 20.83
C LYS A 22 -6.98 0.80 20.35
N LYS A 23 -7.81 0.44 19.38
CA LYS A 23 -7.90 -0.88 18.80
C LYS A 23 -7.81 -0.79 17.28
N LEU A 24 -7.09 -1.73 16.67
CA LEU A 24 -7.06 -2.01 15.26
C LEU A 24 -7.76 -3.35 15.04
N GLU A 25 -8.80 -3.38 14.22
CA GLU A 25 -9.51 -4.65 13.96
C GLU A 25 -8.58 -5.66 13.27
N PHE A 26 -7.70 -5.15 12.42
CA PHE A 26 -6.58 -5.93 11.88
C PHE A 26 -5.41 -5.02 11.50
N MET A 27 -4.24 -5.63 11.37
CA MET A 27 -3.05 -5.08 10.72
C MET A 27 -2.69 -6.00 9.55
N LEU A 28 -2.42 -5.43 8.39
CA LEU A 28 -2.02 -6.19 7.21
C LEU A 28 -0.62 -5.79 6.80
N LEU A 29 0.24 -6.79 6.67
CA LEU A 29 1.63 -6.68 6.22
C LEU A 29 1.68 -7.11 4.77
N THR A 30 1.92 -6.19 3.85
CA THR A 30 1.86 -6.48 2.42
C THR A 30 2.97 -7.43 1.99
N HIS A 31 4.18 -7.22 2.49
CA HIS A 31 5.38 -8.04 2.26
C HIS A 31 6.45 -7.74 3.32
N GLN A 32 7.61 -8.42 3.27
CA GLN A 32 8.56 -8.50 4.37
C GLN A 32 9.66 -7.44 4.36
N ASP A 33 9.66 -6.48 3.45
CA ASP A 33 10.68 -5.44 3.42
C ASP A 33 10.57 -4.49 4.62
N TYR A 34 11.72 -3.95 5.01
CA TYR A 34 11.85 -3.22 6.27
C TYR A 34 10.93 -1.99 6.36
N ASP A 35 10.75 -1.26 5.29
CA ASP A 35 9.89 -0.08 5.21
C ASP A 35 8.40 -0.43 5.35
N HIS A 36 8.02 -1.70 5.17
CA HIS A 36 6.66 -2.21 5.36
C HIS A 36 6.43 -2.88 6.71
N ILE A 37 7.44 -3.58 7.28
CA ILE A 37 7.26 -4.30 8.55
C ILE A 37 8.08 -3.75 9.72
N GLY A 38 8.97 -2.79 9.49
CA GLY A 38 9.94 -2.32 10.49
C GLY A 38 9.32 -1.74 11.75
N SER A 39 8.10 -1.22 11.68
CA SER A 39 7.36 -0.69 12.83
C SER A 39 6.23 -1.60 13.33
N ALA A 40 6.06 -2.79 12.77
CA ALA A 40 4.95 -3.68 13.09
C ALA A 40 4.89 -4.04 14.58
N ILE A 41 6.02 -4.40 15.19
CA ILE A 41 6.10 -4.70 16.63
C ILE A 41 5.74 -3.48 17.48
N ASP A 42 6.12 -2.28 17.07
CA ASP A 42 5.78 -1.06 17.82
C ASP A 42 4.28 -0.77 17.75
N VAL A 43 3.62 -1.05 16.63
CA VAL A 43 2.16 -0.99 16.48
C VAL A 43 1.49 -2.00 17.40
N LEU A 44 1.95 -3.27 17.39
CA LEU A 44 1.42 -4.34 18.24
C LEU A 44 1.58 -4.06 19.74
N LYS A 45 2.64 -3.37 20.14
CA LYS A 45 2.85 -2.96 21.53
C LYS A 45 1.97 -1.79 21.95
N LYS A 46 1.56 -0.96 21.01
CA LYS A 46 0.84 0.29 21.30
C LYS A 46 -0.67 0.13 21.22
N TYR A 47 -1.16 -0.68 20.30
CA TYR A 47 -2.59 -0.85 20.04
C TYR A 47 -3.04 -2.29 20.25
N ASP A 48 -4.28 -2.47 20.65
CA ASP A 48 -4.96 -3.78 20.63
C ASP A 48 -5.24 -4.16 19.17
N VAL A 49 -4.53 -5.16 18.64
CA VAL A 49 -4.66 -5.62 17.24
C VAL A 49 -5.39 -6.95 17.20
N GLY A 50 -6.56 -6.97 16.58
CA GLY A 50 -7.44 -8.15 16.52
C GLY A 50 -6.86 -9.31 15.72
N VAL A 51 -6.22 -9.03 14.58
CA VAL A 51 -5.56 -10.04 13.75
C VAL A 51 -4.46 -9.40 12.90
N VAL A 52 -3.37 -10.11 12.70
CA VAL A 52 -2.32 -9.76 11.74
C VAL A 52 -2.47 -10.62 10.50
N TYR A 53 -2.62 -9.99 9.35
CA TYR A 53 -2.60 -10.65 8.04
C TYR A 53 -1.23 -10.49 7.39
N ASP A 54 -0.75 -11.54 6.73
CA ASP A 54 0.54 -11.60 6.04
C ASP A 54 0.42 -12.41 4.75
N ASN A 55 1.35 -12.25 3.84
CA ASN A 55 1.44 -13.01 2.60
C ASN A 55 2.12 -14.40 2.77
N GLY A 56 2.68 -14.71 3.93
CA GLY A 56 3.32 -16.00 4.24
C GLY A 56 4.58 -16.30 3.41
N VAL A 57 5.22 -15.31 2.82
CA VAL A 57 6.53 -15.47 2.20
C VAL A 57 7.60 -15.49 3.31
N GLU A 58 8.41 -16.54 3.34
CA GLU A 58 9.53 -16.61 4.29
C GLU A 58 10.63 -15.61 3.93
N HIS A 59 11.12 -14.90 4.94
CA HIS A 59 12.20 -13.94 4.78
C HIS A 59 13.28 -14.12 5.86
N THR A 60 14.54 -13.85 5.50
CA THR A 60 15.70 -14.08 6.38
C THR A 60 16.20 -12.82 7.10
N SER A 61 15.49 -11.70 6.96
CA SER A 61 15.88 -10.48 7.69
C SER A 61 15.63 -10.62 9.18
N LYS A 62 16.49 -9.97 9.97
CA LYS A 62 16.34 -9.97 11.42
C LYS A 62 15.04 -9.30 11.89
N THR A 63 14.55 -8.33 11.12
CA THR A 63 13.27 -7.66 11.38
C THR A 63 12.12 -8.65 11.29
N TYR A 64 12.07 -9.44 10.21
CA TYR A 64 11.04 -10.45 10.02
C TYR A 64 11.13 -11.56 11.08
N GLU A 65 12.33 -12.09 11.34
CA GLU A 65 12.52 -13.09 12.39
C GLU A 65 12.01 -12.60 13.75
N ASN A 66 12.38 -11.37 14.15
CA ASN A 66 11.93 -10.79 15.41
C ASN A 66 10.41 -10.59 15.45
N LEU A 67 9.81 -10.19 14.33
CA LEU A 67 8.36 -10.04 14.22
C LEU A 67 7.65 -11.39 14.40
N MET A 68 8.10 -12.43 13.71
CA MET A 68 7.50 -13.77 13.82
C MET A 68 7.65 -14.35 15.23
N LEU A 69 8.80 -14.13 15.88
CA LEU A 69 9.00 -14.52 17.29
C LEU A 69 8.04 -13.75 18.20
N TYR A 70 7.90 -12.43 18.01
CA TYR A 70 6.98 -11.63 18.81
C TYR A 70 5.53 -12.08 18.65
N LEU A 71 5.08 -12.35 17.42
CA LEU A 71 3.72 -12.84 17.16
C LEU A 71 3.46 -14.18 17.87
N LEU A 72 4.46 -15.06 17.89
CA LEU A 72 4.36 -16.36 18.56
C LEU A 72 4.39 -16.22 20.09
N GLU A 73 5.29 -15.42 20.66
CA GLU A 73 5.46 -15.24 22.10
C GLU A 73 4.26 -14.55 22.75
N GLU A 74 3.64 -13.59 22.05
CA GLU A 74 2.47 -12.83 22.53
C GLU A 74 1.12 -13.47 22.10
N ASP A 75 1.14 -14.67 21.50
CA ASP A 75 -0.06 -15.40 21.02
C ASP A 75 -0.97 -14.53 20.13
N VAL A 76 -0.36 -13.73 19.26
CA VAL A 76 -1.09 -12.83 18.37
C VAL A 76 -1.82 -13.64 17.30
N ASN A 77 -3.09 -13.34 17.07
CA ASN A 77 -3.86 -13.98 16.01
C ASN A 77 -3.28 -13.61 14.63
N TYR A 78 -2.69 -14.60 13.97
CA TYR A 78 -1.97 -14.43 12.70
C TYR A 78 -2.59 -15.29 11.61
N LYS A 79 -2.73 -14.72 10.41
CA LYS A 79 -3.33 -15.40 9.25
C LYS A 79 -2.61 -15.06 7.97
N ILE A 80 -2.37 -16.08 7.15
CA ILE A 80 -1.89 -15.93 5.78
C ILE A 80 -3.09 -15.75 4.87
N VAL A 81 -2.97 -14.83 3.89
CA VAL A 81 -4.00 -14.57 2.88
C VAL A 81 -3.45 -14.72 1.46
N ARG A 82 -4.32 -15.10 0.53
CA ARG A 82 -4.05 -15.34 -0.89
C ARG A 82 -5.18 -14.79 -1.76
N ASP A 83 -4.91 -14.69 -3.04
CA ASP A 83 -5.95 -14.37 -4.03
C ASP A 83 -7.21 -15.22 -3.84
N GLY A 84 -8.34 -14.56 -3.89
CA GLY A 84 -9.66 -15.14 -3.66
C GLY A 84 -10.13 -15.11 -2.20
N ASP A 85 -9.23 -14.84 -1.23
CA ASP A 85 -9.64 -14.66 0.15
C ASP A 85 -10.41 -13.34 0.34
N ARG A 86 -11.28 -13.35 1.35
CA ARG A 86 -11.98 -12.15 1.82
C ARG A 86 -11.65 -11.90 3.28
N ILE A 87 -11.15 -10.71 3.56
CA ILE A 87 -10.95 -10.26 4.93
C ILE A 87 -12.31 -9.85 5.50
N SER A 88 -12.68 -10.44 6.63
CA SER A 88 -13.93 -10.10 7.31
C SER A 88 -13.89 -8.63 7.77
N SER A 89 -14.75 -7.82 7.18
CA SER A 89 -14.90 -6.43 7.57
C SER A 89 -15.85 -6.30 8.77
N PRO A 90 -15.46 -5.60 9.83
CA PRO A 90 -16.36 -5.28 10.94
C PRO A 90 -17.33 -4.13 10.59
N TRP A 91 -17.12 -3.46 9.46
CA TRP A 91 -17.91 -2.31 9.02
C TRP A 91 -18.99 -2.73 8.03
N SER A 92 -20.24 -2.32 8.29
CA SER A 92 -21.37 -2.62 7.40
C SER A 92 -21.17 -1.98 6.03
N GLY A 93 -21.39 -2.76 4.99
CA GLY A 93 -21.30 -2.30 3.59
C GLY A 93 -19.86 -2.22 3.04
N VAL A 94 -18.84 -2.54 3.84
CA VAL A 94 -17.45 -2.58 3.38
C VAL A 94 -17.06 -4.01 3.04
N THR A 95 -16.54 -4.22 1.82
CA THR A 95 -15.91 -5.49 1.40
C THR A 95 -14.41 -5.31 1.24
N ILE A 96 -13.65 -6.35 1.57
CA ILE A 96 -12.19 -6.37 1.47
C ILE A 96 -11.80 -7.67 0.78
N GLU A 97 -11.32 -7.56 -0.46
CA GLU A 97 -10.95 -8.69 -1.31
C GLU A 97 -9.44 -8.71 -1.51
N VAL A 98 -8.84 -9.90 -1.38
CA VAL A 98 -7.42 -10.13 -1.66
C VAL A 98 -7.29 -10.54 -3.12
N LEU A 99 -6.46 -9.83 -3.88
CA LEU A 99 -6.23 -10.03 -5.32
C LEU A 99 -4.85 -10.62 -5.62
N SER A 100 -3.93 -10.56 -4.67
CA SER A 100 -2.56 -11.07 -4.70
C SER A 100 -2.10 -11.31 -3.26
N PRO A 101 -1.14 -12.21 -2.99
CA PRO A 101 -0.44 -13.05 -3.97
C PRO A 101 -1.26 -14.26 -4.42
N PRO A 102 -0.87 -14.92 -5.53
CA PRO A 102 -1.49 -16.16 -5.98
C PRO A 102 -1.33 -17.29 -4.98
N GLN A 103 -2.14 -18.36 -5.14
CA GLN A 103 -1.99 -19.58 -4.33
C GLN A 103 -0.59 -20.20 -4.51
N ASP A 104 -0.11 -20.27 -5.76
CA ASP A 104 1.26 -20.61 -6.08
C ASP A 104 2.07 -19.32 -6.20
N LEU A 105 2.93 -19.06 -5.21
CA LEU A 105 3.73 -17.84 -5.12
C LEU A 105 4.53 -17.56 -6.39
N ILE A 106 4.79 -16.30 -6.68
CA ILE A 106 5.65 -15.84 -7.78
C ILE A 106 7.11 -15.97 -7.35
N TYR A 107 7.94 -16.59 -8.18
CA TYR A 107 9.34 -16.85 -7.87
C TYR A 107 10.29 -16.04 -8.75
N SER A 108 11.37 -15.56 -8.16
CA SER A 108 12.57 -15.08 -8.84
C SER A 108 13.68 -16.10 -8.61
N GLY A 109 13.96 -16.91 -9.63
CA GLY A 109 14.85 -18.07 -9.51
C GLY A 109 14.30 -19.13 -8.56
N LYS A 110 14.97 -19.35 -7.42
CA LYS A 110 14.59 -20.37 -6.43
C LYS A 110 13.90 -19.80 -5.18
N LYS A 111 13.78 -18.50 -5.09
CA LYS A 111 13.16 -17.82 -3.95
C LYS A 111 11.85 -17.18 -4.39
N ALA A 112 10.86 -17.21 -3.50
CA ALA A 112 9.68 -16.39 -3.68
C ALA A 112 10.12 -14.91 -3.73
N ASP A 113 9.62 -14.21 -4.73
CA ASP A 113 9.90 -12.79 -4.88
C ASP A 113 9.09 -12.01 -3.84
N VAL A 114 9.74 -11.12 -3.11
CA VAL A 114 9.11 -10.45 -1.97
C VAL A 114 8.08 -9.43 -2.45
N ASN A 115 8.45 -8.59 -3.40
CA ASN A 115 7.59 -7.54 -3.94
C ASN A 115 6.45 -8.11 -4.78
N GLU A 116 6.76 -9.05 -5.69
CA GLU A 116 5.77 -9.69 -6.55
C GLU A 116 4.71 -10.50 -5.78
N ASN A 117 5.00 -10.87 -4.54
CA ASN A 117 4.03 -11.49 -3.66
C ASN A 117 3.42 -10.52 -2.65
N SER A 118 3.48 -9.23 -2.90
CA SER A 118 2.74 -8.24 -2.09
C SER A 118 1.26 -8.56 -2.05
N ILE A 119 0.66 -8.38 -0.87
CA ILE A 119 -0.79 -8.43 -0.77
C ILE A 119 -1.36 -7.21 -1.47
N VAL A 120 -2.20 -7.47 -2.46
CA VAL A 120 -3.01 -6.45 -3.14
C VAL A 120 -4.44 -6.58 -2.66
N LEU A 121 -5.00 -5.48 -2.18
CA LEU A 121 -6.37 -5.43 -1.68
C LEU A 121 -7.25 -4.51 -2.52
N LYS A 122 -8.46 -4.98 -2.81
CA LYS A 122 -9.55 -4.10 -3.19
C LYS A 122 -10.49 -3.91 -2.01
N ILE A 123 -10.72 -2.67 -1.62
CA ILE A 123 -11.66 -2.28 -0.57
C ILE A 123 -12.80 -1.51 -1.24
N THR A 124 -14.03 -1.94 -1.03
CA THR A 124 -15.21 -1.27 -1.60
C THR A 124 -16.18 -0.90 -0.49
N TYR A 125 -16.64 0.34 -0.51
CA TYR A 125 -17.74 0.82 0.31
C TYR A 125 -18.75 1.57 -0.54
N GLY A 126 -19.93 0.99 -0.71
CA GLY A 126 -20.94 1.52 -1.63
C GLY A 126 -20.44 1.57 -3.08
N ASP A 127 -20.42 2.77 -3.64
CA ASP A 127 -19.98 3.03 -5.02
C ASP A 127 -18.49 3.41 -5.10
N VAL A 128 -17.78 3.54 -3.96
CA VAL A 128 -16.37 3.96 -3.90
C VAL A 128 -15.45 2.79 -3.59
N SER A 129 -14.37 2.67 -4.35
CA SER A 129 -13.40 1.59 -4.25
C SER A 129 -11.95 2.09 -4.20
N TYR A 130 -11.14 1.35 -3.43
CA TYR A 130 -9.71 1.57 -3.26
C TYR A 130 -8.96 0.33 -3.72
N LEU A 131 -7.87 0.52 -4.46
CA LEU A 131 -6.91 -0.53 -4.78
C LEU A 131 -5.57 -0.21 -4.09
N LEU A 132 -5.20 -1.06 -3.13
CA LEU A 132 -3.96 -0.95 -2.35
C LEU A 132 -3.01 -2.05 -2.82
N THR A 133 -1.92 -1.67 -3.46
CA THR A 133 -1.09 -2.61 -4.23
C THR A 133 0.17 -3.07 -3.50
N GLY A 134 0.45 -2.54 -2.29
CA GLY A 134 1.75 -2.79 -1.66
C GLY A 134 2.88 -2.40 -2.61
N ASP A 135 3.84 -3.29 -2.79
CA ASP A 135 4.93 -3.14 -3.74
C ASP A 135 4.87 -4.16 -4.88
N ALA A 136 3.64 -4.57 -5.25
CA ALA A 136 3.40 -5.40 -6.41
C ALA A 136 4.03 -4.79 -7.66
N GLU A 137 4.75 -5.62 -8.41
CA GLU A 137 5.46 -5.27 -9.63
C GLU A 137 4.77 -5.90 -10.86
N ASP A 138 5.44 -5.89 -12.00
CA ASP A 138 4.88 -6.25 -13.30
C ASP A 138 4.30 -7.67 -13.36
N LYS A 139 4.92 -8.67 -12.72
CA LYS A 139 4.41 -10.04 -12.71
C LYS A 139 3.18 -10.22 -11.81
N ALA A 140 3.14 -9.52 -10.68
CA ALA A 140 1.96 -9.50 -9.84
C ALA A 140 0.79 -8.83 -10.56
N GLU A 141 1.04 -7.72 -11.27
CA GLU A 141 0.05 -7.05 -12.11
C GLU A 141 -0.42 -7.96 -13.25
N GLU A 142 0.51 -8.64 -13.96
CA GLU A 142 0.18 -9.63 -15.01
C GLU A 142 -0.67 -10.77 -14.45
N TYR A 143 -0.31 -11.29 -13.26
CA TYR A 143 -1.11 -12.30 -12.59
C TYR A 143 -2.54 -11.81 -12.35
N ILE A 144 -2.71 -10.65 -11.71
CA ILE A 144 -4.02 -10.07 -11.42
C ILE A 144 -4.83 -9.87 -12.70
N LEU A 145 -4.20 -9.38 -13.78
CA LEU A 145 -4.83 -9.21 -15.09
C LEU A 145 -5.29 -10.53 -15.71
N SER A 146 -4.62 -11.64 -15.40
CA SER A 146 -4.99 -12.98 -15.88
C SER A 146 -6.23 -13.55 -15.17
N THR A 147 -6.59 -12.99 -14.02
CA THR A 147 -7.77 -13.40 -13.25
C THR A 147 -9.05 -12.77 -13.78
N ALA A 148 -10.19 -13.28 -13.33
CA ALA A 148 -11.51 -12.68 -13.62
C ALA A 148 -11.88 -11.56 -12.61
N ALA A 149 -10.96 -11.14 -11.75
CA ALA A 149 -11.23 -10.14 -10.73
C ALA A 149 -11.60 -8.78 -11.35
N ASN A 150 -12.57 -8.11 -10.76
CA ASN A 150 -12.83 -6.71 -11.06
C ASN A 150 -11.90 -5.83 -10.26
N ILE A 151 -10.89 -5.25 -10.95
CA ILE A 151 -9.88 -4.38 -10.34
C ILE A 151 -10.11 -2.89 -10.60
N ASP A 152 -11.21 -2.53 -11.28
CA ASP A 152 -11.62 -1.13 -11.45
C ASP A 152 -11.74 -0.46 -10.08
N ALA A 153 -11.11 0.69 -9.89
CA ALA A 153 -11.05 1.36 -8.60
C ALA A 153 -10.86 2.86 -8.73
N ASP A 154 -11.63 3.62 -7.94
CA ASP A 154 -11.59 5.09 -7.92
C ASP A 154 -10.26 5.61 -7.38
N ILE A 155 -9.72 4.97 -6.35
CA ILE A 155 -8.50 5.38 -5.66
C ILE A 155 -7.46 4.27 -5.77
N LEU A 156 -6.31 4.59 -6.37
CA LEU A 156 -5.16 3.70 -6.48
C LEU A 156 -4.02 4.19 -5.59
N LYS A 157 -3.54 3.33 -4.67
CA LYS A 157 -2.16 3.49 -4.16
C LYS A 157 -1.22 2.94 -5.21
N ALA A 158 -0.33 3.77 -5.73
CA ALA A 158 0.70 3.36 -6.70
C ALA A 158 1.57 2.22 -6.14
N GLY A 159 1.83 1.22 -6.97
CA GLY A 159 2.70 0.10 -6.61
C GLY A 159 4.14 0.56 -6.39
N HIS A 160 4.82 -0.09 -5.46
CA HIS A 160 6.25 0.03 -5.19
C HIS A 160 6.74 1.48 -5.21
N HIS A 161 6.06 2.35 -4.45
CA HIS A 161 6.38 3.79 -4.29
C HIS A 161 6.48 4.57 -5.60
N GLY A 162 5.89 4.08 -6.69
CA GLY A 162 6.05 4.64 -8.03
C GLY A 162 7.33 4.18 -8.71
N SER A 163 7.79 2.95 -8.45
CA SER A 163 8.88 2.30 -9.19
C SER A 163 8.52 2.08 -10.65
N SER A 164 9.53 2.09 -11.53
CA SER A 164 9.37 1.73 -12.95
C SER A 164 9.02 0.25 -13.19
N SER A 165 9.15 -0.59 -12.16
CA SER A 165 8.76 -2.00 -12.21
C SER A 165 7.25 -2.24 -12.01
N SER A 166 6.47 -1.19 -11.70
CA SER A 166 5.04 -1.28 -11.39
C SER A 166 4.19 -0.26 -12.14
N SER A 167 2.88 -0.34 -11.96
CA SER A 167 1.90 0.57 -12.58
C SER A 167 1.98 0.54 -14.11
N THR A 168 1.98 -0.69 -14.65
CA THR A 168 2.01 -0.94 -16.09
C THR A 168 0.77 -0.38 -16.79
N MET A 169 0.88 -0.07 -18.07
CA MET A 169 -0.25 0.48 -18.83
C MET A 169 -1.45 -0.46 -18.86
N ASP A 170 -1.22 -1.77 -19.03
CA ASP A 170 -2.29 -2.75 -19.10
C ASP A 170 -3.02 -2.86 -17.76
N PHE A 171 -2.28 -2.78 -16.64
CA PHE A 171 -2.86 -2.72 -15.31
C PHE A 171 -3.71 -1.46 -15.12
N LEU A 172 -3.17 -0.30 -15.45
CA LEU A 172 -3.89 0.98 -15.32
C LEU A 172 -5.14 1.07 -16.23
N TYR A 173 -5.13 0.45 -17.41
CA TYR A 173 -6.33 0.34 -18.26
C TYR A 173 -7.47 -0.48 -17.63
N ARG A 174 -7.15 -1.37 -16.71
CA ARG A 174 -8.15 -2.17 -15.99
C ARG A 174 -8.55 -1.55 -14.67
N VAL A 175 -7.65 -0.78 -14.04
CA VAL A 175 -7.93 -0.06 -12.78
C VAL A 175 -8.70 1.23 -13.02
N THR A 176 -8.41 1.95 -14.09
CA THR A 176 -9.03 3.25 -14.47
C THR A 176 -9.13 4.25 -13.30
N PRO A 177 -8.03 4.55 -12.58
CA PRO A 177 -8.10 5.30 -11.35
C PRO A 177 -8.49 6.76 -11.58
N ASP A 178 -9.39 7.28 -10.76
CA ASP A 178 -9.72 8.72 -10.71
C ASP A 178 -8.69 9.48 -9.85
N VAL A 179 -8.21 8.85 -8.78
CA VAL A 179 -7.17 9.38 -7.89
C VAL A 179 -6.01 8.40 -7.78
N VAL A 180 -4.78 8.92 -7.85
CA VAL A 180 -3.56 8.15 -7.57
C VAL A 180 -2.86 8.74 -6.35
N VAL A 181 -2.48 7.89 -5.41
CA VAL A 181 -1.67 8.24 -4.23
C VAL A 181 -0.33 7.51 -4.31
N ILE A 182 0.76 8.25 -4.30
CA ILE A 182 2.12 7.73 -4.32
C ILE A 182 2.74 7.96 -2.95
N SER A 183 3.01 6.87 -2.23
CA SER A 183 3.71 6.91 -0.94
C SER A 183 5.21 6.78 -1.20
N CYS A 184 5.96 7.86 -1.07
CA CYS A 184 7.41 7.88 -1.23
C CYS A 184 8.02 8.93 -0.30
N GLY A 185 9.29 8.76 0.06
CA GLY A 185 10.02 9.71 0.89
C GLY A 185 10.64 10.85 0.06
N GLU A 186 10.74 12.03 0.66
CA GLU A 186 11.56 13.12 0.12
C GLU A 186 13.03 12.67 0.06
N ASP A 187 13.73 13.00 -1.02
CA ASP A 187 15.16 12.67 -1.23
C ASP A 187 15.49 11.17 -1.05
N ASN A 188 14.55 10.27 -1.41
CA ASN A 188 14.79 8.85 -1.27
C ASN A 188 15.88 8.34 -2.22
N ASP A 189 16.70 7.40 -1.74
CA ASP A 189 17.87 6.87 -2.45
C ASP A 189 17.52 6.13 -3.76
N TYR A 190 16.26 5.74 -3.94
CA TYR A 190 15.78 5.00 -5.12
C TYR A 190 15.38 5.93 -6.27
N GLY A 191 15.18 7.22 -6.00
CA GLY A 191 14.69 8.20 -6.98
C GLY A 191 13.21 8.03 -7.31
N HIS A 192 12.45 7.43 -6.42
CA HIS A 192 10.99 7.31 -6.55
C HIS A 192 10.28 8.66 -6.36
N PRO A 193 9.16 8.89 -7.06
CA PRO A 193 8.65 8.06 -8.15
C PRO A 193 9.48 8.21 -9.42
N HIS A 194 9.60 7.11 -10.19
CA HIS A 194 10.26 7.12 -11.49
C HIS A 194 9.40 7.80 -12.55
N ILE A 195 10.03 8.15 -13.67
CA ILE A 195 9.37 8.91 -14.75
C ILE A 195 8.34 8.06 -15.51
N GLU A 196 8.56 6.75 -15.63
CA GLU A 196 7.70 5.84 -16.38
C GLU A 196 6.29 5.75 -15.76
N PRO A 197 6.13 5.40 -14.46
CA PRO A 197 4.80 5.37 -13.85
C PRO A 197 4.13 6.74 -13.83
N LEU A 198 4.88 7.84 -13.65
CA LEU A 198 4.30 9.18 -13.74
C LEU A 198 3.72 9.47 -15.13
N ARG A 199 4.40 9.07 -16.22
CA ARG A 199 3.88 9.15 -17.59
C ARG A 199 2.65 8.28 -17.79
N ASN A 200 2.60 7.14 -17.13
CA ASN A 200 1.45 6.26 -17.19
C ASN A 200 0.26 6.90 -16.47
N PHE A 201 0.44 7.36 -15.25
CA PHE A 201 -0.62 8.03 -14.47
C PHE A 201 -1.18 9.26 -15.18
N ALA A 202 -0.33 10.09 -15.81
CA ALA A 202 -0.76 11.27 -16.55
C ALA A 202 -1.71 11.00 -17.73
N LYS A 203 -1.92 9.71 -18.12
CA LYS A 203 -2.90 9.32 -19.14
C LYS A 203 -4.28 9.02 -18.56
N PHE A 204 -4.38 8.77 -17.25
CA PHE A 204 -5.61 8.38 -16.57
C PHE A 204 -6.12 9.48 -15.62
N THR A 205 -5.22 10.23 -15.02
CA THR A 205 -5.55 11.22 -14.01
C THR A 205 -4.81 12.55 -14.27
N THR A 206 -5.16 13.59 -13.52
CA THR A 206 -4.53 14.91 -13.59
C THR A 206 -3.61 15.15 -12.40
N ALA A 207 -2.78 16.19 -12.47
CA ALA A 207 -1.93 16.58 -11.34
C ALA A 207 -2.75 16.93 -10.07
N ASP A 208 -3.94 17.50 -10.24
CA ASP A 208 -4.83 17.83 -9.11
C ASP A 208 -5.48 16.59 -8.44
N LYS A 209 -5.41 15.43 -9.09
CA LYS A 209 -5.93 14.15 -8.62
C LYS A 209 -4.82 13.12 -8.38
N THR A 210 -3.57 13.53 -8.46
CA THR A 210 -2.40 12.71 -8.12
C THR A 210 -1.71 13.32 -6.92
N PHE A 211 -1.54 12.55 -5.86
CA PHE A 211 -0.98 13.00 -4.58
C PHE A 211 0.29 12.22 -4.26
N ARG A 212 1.30 12.92 -3.71
CA ARG A 212 2.60 12.33 -3.38
C ARG A 212 3.00 12.73 -1.96
N THR A 213 3.35 11.75 -1.13
CA THR A 213 3.69 12.02 0.28
C THR A 213 4.97 12.82 0.46
N ASP A 214 5.91 12.76 -0.50
CA ASP A 214 7.14 13.58 -0.50
C ASP A 214 6.89 15.07 -0.80
N ILE A 215 5.74 15.40 -1.40
CA ILE A 215 5.34 16.79 -1.73
C ILE A 215 4.20 17.25 -0.81
N ASP A 216 3.18 16.42 -0.69
CA ASP A 216 1.90 16.76 -0.07
C ASP A 216 1.87 16.43 1.43
N GLY A 217 2.86 15.67 1.93
CA GLY A 217 2.84 15.14 3.30
C GLY A 217 1.76 14.09 3.51
N ASP A 218 0.97 14.20 4.57
CA ASP A 218 -0.08 13.22 4.85
C ASP A 218 -1.26 13.38 3.89
N VAL A 219 -1.61 12.33 3.19
CA VAL A 219 -2.78 12.27 2.29
C VAL A 219 -3.87 11.43 2.95
N VAL A 220 -5.01 12.04 3.22
CA VAL A 220 -6.17 11.40 3.85
C VAL A 220 -7.32 11.35 2.85
N VAL A 221 -7.70 10.15 2.45
CA VAL A 221 -8.88 9.92 1.60
C VAL A 221 -10.01 9.38 2.45
N THR A 222 -11.18 9.99 2.34
CA THR A 222 -12.38 9.59 3.06
C THR A 222 -13.55 9.41 2.11
N THR A 223 -14.44 8.48 2.44
CA THR A 223 -15.67 8.25 1.68
C THR A 223 -16.85 8.00 2.62
N ASP A 224 -18.05 8.34 2.16
CA ASP A 224 -19.33 7.97 2.77
C ASP A 224 -20.01 6.79 2.05
N GLY A 225 -19.33 6.22 1.05
CA GLY A 225 -19.83 5.15 0.20
C GLY A 225 -20.53 5.64 -1.09
N THR A 226 -20.71 6.93 -1.26
CA THR A 226 -21.26 7.54 -2.47
C THR A 226 -20.26 8.47 -3.13
N GLU A 227 -19.58 9.26 -2.32
CA GLU A 227 -18.55 10.20 -2.75
C GLU A 227 -17.27 9.98 -1.93
N TYR A 228 -16.16 10.46 -2.43
CA TYR A 228 -14.89 10.52 -1.70
C TYR A 228 -14.35 11.95 -1.64
N SER A 229 -13.49 12.20 -0.68
CA SER A 229 -12.73 13.45 -0.58
C SER A 229 -11.28 13.18 -0.21
N VAL A 230 -10.37 13.98 -0.75
CA VAL A 230 -8.93 13.91 -0.44
C VAL A 230 -8.53 15.16 0.33
N LYS A 231 -7.84 15.00 1.45
CA LYS A 231 -7.30 16.09 2.27
C LYS A 231 -5.80 15.88 2.48
N ILE A 232 -5.07 16.97 2.34
CA ILE A 232 -3.64 17.03 2.65
C ILE A 232 -3.49 17.75 3.99
N ARG A 233 -2.59 17.29 4.84
CA ARG A 233 -2.51 17.81 6.20
C ARG A 233 -1.33 18.74 6.47
N ASN A 234 -0.19 18.49 5.89
CA ASN A 234 1.05 19.15 6.30
C ASN A 234 1.63 20.12 5.26
N SER A 235 1.17 20.07 4.04
CA SER A 235 1.65 20.92 2.93
C SER A 235 0.49 21.32 2.02
N PRO A 236 0.51 22.47 1.38
CA PRO A 236 -0.41 22.75 0.29
C PRO A 236 -0.03 21.91 -0.94
N HIS A 237 -1.03 21.34 -1.61
CA HIS A 237 -0.82 20.58 -2.83
C HIS A 237 -0.16 21.45 -3.92
N ASP A 238 0.96 20.98 -4.47
CA ASP A 238 1.68 21.65 -5.55
C ASP A 238 1.61 20.82 -6.83
N ALA A 239 0.51 20.97 -7.56
CA ALA A 239 0.25 20.29 -8.83
C ALA A 239 1.39 20.47 -9.86
N SER A 240 2.18 21.53 -9.77
CA SER A 240 3.29 21.78 -10.71
C SER A 240 4.46 20.81 -10.55
N LYS A 241 4.57 20.16 -9.38
CA LYS A 241 5.63 19.21 -9.04
C LYS A 241 5.24 17.76 -9.19
N ILE A 242 3.95 17.44 -9.23
CA ILE A 242 3.44 16.08 -9.17
C ILE A 242 4.07 15.15 -10.23
N PHE A 243 4.16 15.61 -11.47
CA PHE A 243 4.74 14.84 -12.58
C PHE A 243 6.23 15.15 -12.82
N ILE A 244 6.98 15.33 -11.73
CA ILE A 244 8.45 15.39 -11.73
C ILE A 244 8.95 14.14 -10.98
N SER A 245 9.80 13.32 -11.61
CA SER A 245 10.36 12.14 -10.96
C SER A 245 11.24 12.51 -9.76
N GLY A 246 11.54 11.54 -8.88
CA GLY A 246 12.46 11.73 -7.78
C GLY A 246 13.86 12.19 -8.21
N ASN A 247 14.25 11.89 -9.45
CA ASN A 247 15.51 12.39 -10.07
C ASN A 247 15.35 13.72 -10.82
N GLY A 248 14.24 14.44 -10.64
CA GLY A 248 14.00 15.76 -11.22
C GLY A 248 13.62 15.79 -12.70
N VAL A 249 13.31 14.64 -13.33
CA VAL A 249 12.86 14.58 -14.73
C VAL A 249 11.36 14.85 -14.81
N LYS A 250 10.95 15.81 -15.64
CA LYS A 250 9.54 16.17 -15.82
C LYS A 250 8.88 15.34 -16.93
N VAL A 251 7.63 14.94 -16.72
CA VAL A 251 6.75 14.31 -17.73
C VAL A 251 6.38 15.31 -18.81
#